data_dc83587493b012af1b1a053f713d55b8
#
_entry.id   dc83587493b012af1b1a053f713d55b8
#
_cell.length_a   1.000
_cell.length_b   1.000
_cell.length_c   1.000
_cell.angle_alpha   90.00
_cell.angle_beta   90.00
_cell.angle_gamma   90.00
#
_symmetry.space_group_name_H-M   'P 1'
#
loop_
_entity.id
_entity.type
_entity.pdbx_description
1 polymer ?
#
loop_
_entity_poly.entity_id
_entity_poly.type
_entity_poly.pdbx_seq_one_letter_code
_entity_poly.pdbx_strand_id
1 'polypeptide(L)'
;ATPSIITIPGKEASIFIGDHIPVQTEKHNSSGSYTTTEYLDAGIKLTYTPIVSSDGKMVTATVHTEVSTPTLVSEMKNYRITSRTADTNVRMLTGETLVIGGLINEEEQRSIQKVPLLSNIPLFGELFKNRSKRKAKTEVIMLLTPHITEAGESPTIYKDRVSSPLIR
;
A
#
# COMPACT_ATOMS: atom_id res chain seq x y z
N ALA A 1 4.80 -6.35 0.37
CA ALA A 1 4.21 -7.13 -0.72
C ALA A 1 4.97 -6.87 -2.02
N THR A 2 5.06 -7.86 -2.89
CA THR A 2 5.83 -7.81 -4.13
C THR A 2 4.95 -8.30 -5.27
N PRO A 3 4.12 -7.43 -5.88
CA PRO A 3 3.38 -7.79 -7.08
C PRO A 3 4.37 -7.94 -8.24
N SER A 4 4.14 -8.91 -9.13
CA SER A 4 4.91 -9.10 -10.35
C SER A 4 3.98 -9.35 -11.51
N ILE A 5 4.31 -8.79 -12.67
CA ILE A 5 3.51 -8.87 -13.89
C ILE A 5 4.42 -8.99 -15.11
N ILE A 6 3.99 -9.71 -16.11
CA ILE A 6 4.69 -9.88 -17.37
C ILE A 6 3.85 -9.26 -18.48
N THR A 7 4.50 -8.50 -19.35
CA THR A 7 3.87 -7.90 -20.52
C THR A 7 4.88 -7.76 -21.66
N ILE A 8 4.37 -7.56 -22.86
CA ILE A 8 5.20 -7.25 -24.04
C ILE A 8 5.44 -5.74 -24.15
N PRO A 9 6.55 -5.32 -24.74
CA PRO A 9 6.85 -3.90 -24.94
C PRO A 9 5.72 -3.14 -25.64
N GLY A 10 5.38 -1.96 -25.13
CA GLY A 10 4.33 -1.09 -25.66
C GLY A 10 2.90 -1.51 -25.29
N LYS A 11 2.71 -2.55 -24.49
CA LYS A 11 1.39 -2.98 -24.02
C LYS A 11 1.25 -2.74 -22.52
N GLU A 12 0.13 -2.13 -22.15
CA GLU A 12 -0.27 -1.99 -20.77
C GLU A 12 -0.67 -3.34 -20.18
N ALA A 13 -0.23 -3.59 -18.96
CA ALA A 13 -0.67 -4.71 -18.14
C ALA A 13 -1.03 -4.22 -16.75
N SER A 14 -2.05 -4.83 -16.15
CA SER A 14 -2.51 -4.50 -14.82
C SER A 14 -2.72 -5.77 -14.00
N ILE A 15 -2.35 -5.71 -12.73
CA ILE A 15 -2.62 -6.74 -11.74
C ILE A 15 -3.24 -6.10 -10.50
N PHE A 16 -4.26 -6.75 -9.96
CA PHE A 16 -4.87 -6.41 -8.68
C PHE A 16 -4.80 -7.62 -7.76
N ILE A 17 -4.30 -7.41 -6.55
CA ILE A 17 -4.21 -8.44 -5.50
C ILE A 17 -4.81 -7.83 -4.24
N GLY A 18 -5.99 -8.28 -3.84
CA GLY A 18 -6.70 -7.70 -2.71
C GLY A 18 -8.08 -8.27 -2.50
N ASP A 19 -8.86 -7.59 -1.68
CA ASP A 19 -10.20 -7.94 -1.27
C ASP A 19 -11.22 -6.93 -1.80
N HIS A 20 -12.41 -7.41 -2.16
CA HIS A 20 -13.58 -6.59 -2.43
C HIS A 20 -14.42 -6.49 -1.15
N ILE A 21 -14.42 -5.31 -0.54
CA ILE A 21 -15.09 -5.09 0.74
C ILE A 21 -16.51 -4.59 0.49
N PRO A 22 -17.55 -5.32 0.94
CA PRO A 22 -18.94 -4.87 0.83
C PRO A 22 -19.20 -3.72 1.81
N VAL A 23 -19.70 -2.61 1.30
CA VAL A 23 -20.14 -1.46 2.09
C VAL A 23 -21.62 -1.21 1.81
N GLN A 24 -22.41 -1.14 2.88
CA GLN A 24 -23.82 -0.82 2.77
C GLN A 24 -24.00 0.69 2.73
N THR A 25 -24.63 1.15 1.66
CA THR A 25 -24.99 2.56 1.46
C THR A 25 -26.51 2.69 1.45
N GLU A 26 -27.03 3.53 2.32
CA GLU A 26 -28.46 3.86 2.35
C GLU A 26 -28.75 4.98 1.36
N LYS A 27 -29.62 4.72 0.40
CA LYS A 27 -30.06 5.70 -0.59
C LYS A 27 -31.52 6.07 -0.33
N HIS A 28 -31.80 7.36 -0.24
CA HIS A 28 -33.14 7.90 -0.10
C HIS A 28 -33.68 8.40 -1.45
N ASN A 29 -34.88 8.02 -1.78
CA ASN A 29 -35.61 8.60 -2.90
C ASN A 29 -37.01 9.04 -2.46
N SER A 30 -37.75 9.64 -3.36
CA SER A 30 -39.13 10.16 -3.09
C SER A 30 -40.12 9.07 -2.67
N SER A 31 -39.78 7.79 -2.85
CA SER A 31 -40.65 6.64 -2.54
C SER A 31 -40.19 5.88 -1.28
N GLY A 32 -39.11 6.29 -0.63
CA GLY A 32 -38.59 5.66 0.57
C GLY A 32 -37.06 5.50 0.59
N SER A 33 -36.55 4.81 1.61
CA SER A 33 -35.13 4.49 1.74
C SER A 33 -34.88 3.03 1.38
N TYR A 34 -33.79 2.76 0.68
CA TYR A 34 -33.35 1.41 0.38
C TYR A 34 -31.83 1.28 0.56
N THR A 35 -31.40 0.12 1.02
CA THR A 35 -29.98 -0.18 1.23
C THR A 35 -29.39 -0.84 -0.01
N THR A 36 -28.28 -0.29 -0.48
CA THR A 36 -27.49 -0.85 -1.58
C THR A 36 -26.15 -1.29 -1.06
N THR A 37 -25.66 -2.45 -1.52
CA THR A 37 -24.29 -2.89 -1.24
C THR A 37 -23.38 -2.43 -2.39
N GLU A 38 -22.38 -1.65 -2.05
CA GLU A 38 -21.30 -1.26 -2.95
C GLU A 38 -20.02 -1.99 -2.53
N TYR A 39 -19.16 -2.33 -3.50
CA TYR A 39 -17.89 -3.01 -3.22
C TYR A 39 -16.75 -2.02 -3.39
N LEU A 40 -15.89 -1.95 -2.37
CA LEU A 40 -14.67 -1.16 -2.40
C LEU A 40 -13.47 -2.08 -2.52
N ASP A 41 -12.59 -1.78 -3.47
CA ASP A 41 -11.35 -2.51 -3.67
C ASP A 41 -10.32 -2.09 -2.63
N ALA A 42 -9.73 -3.06 -1.94
CA ALA A 42 -8.66 -2.84 -1.00
C ALA A 42 -7.54 -3.86 -1.23
N GLY A 43 -6.33 -3.37 -1.49
CA GLY A 43 -5.20 -4.22 -1.81
C GLY A 43 -4.13 -3.49 -2.58
N ILE A 44 -3.45 -4.21 -3.46
CA ILE A 44 -2.34 -3.71 -4.27
C ILE A 44 -2.76 -3.76 -5.74
N LYS A 45 -2.70 -2.62 -6.40
CA LYS A 45 -2.88 -2.47 -7.84
C LYS A 45 -1.59 -1.98 -8.47
N LEU A 46 -1.15 -2.65 -9.51
CA LEU A 46 -0.01 -2.25 -10.32
C LEU A 46 -0.45 -2.21 -11.77
N THR A 47 -0.27 -1.07 -12.44
CA THR A 47 -0.40 -0.91 -13.88
C THR A 47 0.95 -0.51 -14.45
N TYR A 48 1.39 -1.19 -15.48
CA TYR A 48 2.73 -1.10 -16.02
C TYR A 48 2.72 -1.12 -17.54
N THR A 49 3.33 -0.10 -18.16
CA THR A 49 3.46 0.01 -19.62
C THR A 49 4.93 0.23 -19.96
N PRO A 50 5.69 -0.81 -20.36
CA PRO A 50 7.09 -0.71 -20.71
C PRO A 50 7.31 -0.37 -22.19
N ILE A 51 8.40 0.35 -22.47
CA ILE A 51 8.98 0.54 -23.78
C ILE A 51 10.45 0.14 -23.69
N VAL A 52 10.85 -0.83 -24.48
CA VAL A 52 12.23 -1.31 -24.51
C VAL A 52 13.00 -0.54 -25.60
N SER A 53 14.20 -0.11 -25.28
CA SER A 53 15.10 0.55 -26.24
C SER A 53 15.58 -0.47 -27.31
N SER A 54 15.99 0.04 -28.47
CA SER A 54 16.42 -0.79 -29.61
C SER A 54 17.64 -1.66 -29.32
N ASP A 55 18.45 -1.28 -28.33
CA ASP A 55 19.61 -2.06 -27.86
C ASP A 55 19.26 -3.16 -26.84
N GLY A 56 17.98 -3.26 -26.45
CA GLY A 56 17.50 -4.24 -25.49
C GLY A 56 18.01 -4.07 -24.05
N LYS A 57 18.67 -2.96 -23.72
CA LYS A 57 19.29 -2.76 -22.41
C LYS A 57 18.51 -1.86 -21.48
N MET A 58 17.74 -0.92 -22.03
CA MET A 58 17.00 0.07 -21.25
C MET A 58 15.50 -0.13 -21.39
N VAL A 59 14.80 0.06 -20.28
CA VAL A 59 13.34 0.06 -20.21
C VAL A 59 12.88 1.44 -19.78
N THR A 60 12.04 2.06 -20.58
CA THR A 60 11.26 3.24 -20.17
C THR A 60 9.87 2.75 -19.84
N ALA A 61 9.35 3.06 -18.65
CA ALA A 61 8.07 2.56 -18.20
C ALA A 61 7.20 3.65 -17.61
N THR A 62 5.92 3.61 -17.96
CA THR A 62 4.85 4.29 -17.22
C THR A 62 4.33 3.33 -16.17
N VAL A 63 4.36 3.76 -14.91
CA VAL A 63 4.00 2.95 -13.75
C VAL A 63 2.96 3.67 -12.94
N HIS A 64 1.86 2.99 -12.67
CA HIS A 64 0.86 3.39 -11.69
C HIS A 64 0.77 2.30 -10.62
N THR A 65 1.03 2.67 -9.38
CA THR A 65 0.90 1.76 -8.24
C THR A 65 -0.05 2.34 -7.20
N GLU A 66 -0.91 1.50 -6.67
CA GLU A 66 -1.79 1.83 -5.56
C GLU A 66 -1.74 0.72 -4.51
N VAL A 67 -1.58 1.12 -3.26
CA VAL A 67 -1.66 0.23 -2.10
C VAL A 67 -2.73 0.77 -1.18
N SER A 68 -3.83 0.05 -1.04
CA SER A 68 -4.95 0.42 -0.18
C SER A 68 -5.12 -0.58 0.97
N THR A 69 -5.30 -0.02 2.17
CA THR A 69 -5.46 -0.81 3.40
C THR A 69 -6.78 -0.44 4.07
N PRO A 70 -7.68 -1.40 4.27
CA PRO A 70 -8.94 -1.19 4.96
C PRO A 70 -8.74 -1.24 6.46
N THR A 71 -9.44 -0.38 7.18
CA THR A 71 -9.53 -0.39 8.64
C THR A 71 -10.99 -0.26 9.05
N LEU A 72 -11.51 -1.23 9.79
CA LEU A 72 -12.86 -1.18 10.30
C LEU A 72 -12.99 -0.08 11.37
N VAL A 73 -13.90 0.84 11.17
CA VAL A 73 -14.28 1.87 12.14
C VAL A 73 -15.55 1.40 12.85
N SER A 74 -15.39 0.77 14.01
CA SER A 74 -16.48 0.11 14.74
C SER A 74 -17.64 1.04 15.12
N GLU A 75 -17.34 2.30 15.40
CA GLU A 75 -18.34 3.32 15.75
C GLU A 75 -19.30 3.63 14.59
N MET A 76 -18.81 3.57 13.37
CA MET A 76 -19.57 3.84 12.16
C MET A 76 -20.07 2.57 11.46
N LYS A 77 -19.66 1.38 11.92
CA LYS A 77 -19.89 0.08 11.23
C LYS A 77 -19.46 0.14 9.74
N ASN A 78 -18.42 0.89 9.45
CA ASN A 78 -17.94 1.16 8.11
C ASN A 78 -16.41 1.04 8.03
N TYR A 79 -15.86 0.98 6.82
CA TYR A 79 -14.42 0.88 6.59
C TYR A 79 -13.83 2.23 6.22
N ARG A 80 -12.66 2.52 6.81
CA ARG A 80 -11.76 3.57 6.32
C ARG A 80 -10.72 2.91 5.42
N ILE A 81 -10.56 3.41 4.20
CA ILE A 81 -9.52 2.97 3.29
C ILE A 81 -8.40 4.01 3.30
N THR A 82 -7.20 3.56 3.59
CA THR A 82 -5.98 4.37 3.47
C THR A 82 -5.26 3.95 2.22
N SER A 83 -5.23 4.82 1.20
CA SER A 83 -4.57 4.57 -0.08
C SER A 83 -3.24 5.31 -0.17
N ARG A 84 -2.27 4.68 -0.82
CA ARG A 84 -0.97 5.23 -1.19
C ARG A 84 -0.77 4.97 -2.67
N THR A 85 -0.71 6.04 -3.46
CA THR A 85 -0.66 5.98 -4.92
C THR A 85 0.62 6.63 -5.41
N ALA A 86 1.24 6.06 -6.42
CA ALA A 86 2.35 6.67 -7.14
C ALA A 86 2.18 6.51 -8.64
N ASP A 87 2.24 7.63 -9.35
CA ASP A 87 2.22 7.73 -10.80
C ASP A 87 3.56 8.27 -11.27
N THR A 88 4.28 7.51 -12.09
CA THR A 88 5.61 7.92 -12.52
C THR A 88 5.99 7.38 -13.88
N ASN A 89 6.86 8.10 -14.57
CA ASN A 89 7.54 7.65 -15.77
C ASN A 89 9.02 7.54 -15.47
N VAL A 90 9.57 6.35 -15.63
CA VAL A 90 10.95 6.04 -15.26
C VAL A 90 11.69 5.40 -16.40
N ARG A 91 13.02 5.58 -16.41
CA ARG A 91 13.94 4.89 -17.31
C ARG A 91 15.03 4.23 -16.50
N MET A 92 15.27 2.94 -16.75
CA MET A 92 16.20 2.13 -15.99
C MET A 92 16.81 1.03 -16.86
N LEU A 93 17.91 0.45 -16.40
CA LEU A 93 18.49 -0.73 -17.02
C LEU A 93 17.72 -2.00 -16.62
N THR A 94 17.76 -3.00 -17.49
CA THR A 94 17.19 -4.31 -17.14
C THR A 94 17.92 -4.91 -15.95
N GLY A 95 17.17 -5.42 -14.97
CA GLY A 95 17.69 -5.98 -13.72
C GLY A 95 18.09 -4.96 -12.65
N GLU A 96 18.07 -3.65 -12.95
CA GLU A 96 18.32 -2.60 -11.97
C GLU A 96 17.07 -2.32 -11.12
N THR A 97 17.28 -2.11 -9.82
CA THR A 97 16.19 -1.73 -8.90
C THR A 97 16.20 -0.23 -8.68
N LEU A 98 15.11 0.43 -9.04
CA LEU A 98 14.92 1.86 -8.85
C LEU A 98 13.91 2.13 -7.74
N VAL A 99 14.22 3.09 -6.88
CA VAL A 99 13.26 3.66 -5.92
C VAL A 99 12.39 4.66 -6.66
N ILE A 100 11.11 4.35 -6.86
CA ILE A 100 10.16 5.21 -7.56
C ILE A 100 9.43 6.17 -6.65
N GLY A 101 9.42 5.89 -5.34
CA GLY A 101 8.83 6.78 -4.35
C GLY A 101 8.92 6.22 -2.95
N GLY A 102 8.65 7.08 -1.98
CA GLY A 102 8.62 6.70 -0.59
C GLY A 102 8.02 7.78 0.28
N LEU A 103 7.58 7.38 1.46
CA LEU A 103 7.07 8.25 2.50
C LEU A 103 7.68 7.82 3.84
N ILE A 104 8.22 8.78 4.56
CA ILE A 104 8.60 8.62 5.95
C ILE A 104 7.69 9.54 6.76
N ASN A 105 6.84 8.95 7.58
CA ASN A 105 5.97 9.69 8.50
C ASN A 105 6.34 9.34 9.93
N GLU A 106 6.65 10.34 10.73
CA GLU A 106 6.93 10.19 12.15
C GLU A 106 5.88 10.96 12.95
N GLU A 107 5.07 10.23 13.70
CA GLU A 107 4.03 10.80 14.55
C GLU A 107 4.41 10.59 16.03
N GLU A 108 4.52 11.69 16.77
CA GLU A 108 4.75 11.65 18.20
C GLU A 108 3.49 12.14 18.93
N GLN A 109 2.83 11.24 19.62
CA GLN A 109 1.68 11.56 20.45
C GLN A 109 2.10 11.60 21.93
N ARG A 110 1.96 12.76 22.54
CA ARG A 110 2.18 12.98 23.98
C ARG A 110 0.83 13.15 24.67
N SER A 111 0.50 12.23 25.55
CA SER A 111 -0.69 12.34 26.40
C SER A 111 -0.26 12.50 27.86
N ILE A 112 -0.74 13.57 28.49
CA ILE A 112 -0.51 13.84 29.89
C ILE A 112 -1.85 13.80 30.61
N GLN A 113 -2.08 12.78 31.40
CA GLN A 113 -3.23 12.68 32.28
C GLN A 113 -2.83 13.19 33.68
N LYS A 114 -3.53 14.20 34.15
CA LYS A 114 -3.32 14.81 35.47
C LYS A 114 -4.57 14.65 36.29
N VAL A 115 -4.40 14.33 37.58
CA VAL A 115 -5.50 14.44 38.53
C VAL A 115 -5.51 15.90 39.02
N PRO A 116 -6.60 16.68 38.71
CA PRO A 116 -6.68 18.06 39.18
C PRO A 116 -6.54 18.11 40.70
N LEU A 117 -5.94 19.19 41.23
CA LEU A 117 -5.63 19.43 42.64
C LEU A 117 -4.45 18.62 43.19
N LEU A 118 -4.36 17.30 42.94
CA LEU A 118 -3.29 16.45 43.48
C LEU A 118 -1.98 16.56 42.68
N SER A 119 -2.05 16.86 41.39
CA SER A 119 -0.85 16.99 40.54
C SER A 119 -0.03 18.27 40.82
N ASN A 120 -0.54 19.20 41.59
CA ASN A 120 0.12 20.48 41.92
C ASN A 120 0.78 20.47 43.29
N ILE A 121 0.76 19.36 44.04
CA ILE A 121 1.39 19.26 45.34
C ILE A 121 2.91 19.16 45.15
N PRO A 122 3.72 20.07 45.75
CA PRO A 122 5.17 19.95 45.69
C PRO A 122 5.63 18.65 46.38
N LEU A 123 6.61 17.95 45.82
CA LEU A 123 7.16 16.64 46.20
C LEU A 123 6.31 15.41 45.81
N PHE A 124 4.98 15.46 45.78
CA PHE A 124 4.12 14.31 45.49
C PHE A 124 3.37 14.41 44.16
N GLY A 125 3.38 15.56 43.48
CA GLY A 125 2.61 15.80 42.26
C GLY A 125 2.99 14.86 41.08
N GLU A 126 4.21 14.37 41.03
CA GLU A 126 4.65 13.44 39.98
C GLU A 126 4.00 12.06 40.09
N LEU A 127 3.62 11.61 41.31
CA LEU A 127 2.89 10.33 41.51
C LEU A 127 1.47 10.37 40.95
N PHE A 128 0.91 11.55 40.73
CA PHE A 128 -0.45 11.77 40.21
C PHE A 128 -0.45 12.24 38.74
N LYS A 129 0.69 12.12 38.05
CA LYS A 129 0.85 12.43 36.63
C LYS A 129 1.22 11.16 35.89
N ASN A 130 0.38 10.73 34.98
CA ASN A 130 0.73 9.67 34.03
C ASN A 130 1.13 10.31 32.69
N ARG A 131 2.37 10.12 32.30
CA ARG A 131 2.92 10.62 31.03
C ARG A 131 3.04 9.43 30.08
N SER A 132 2.20 9.40 29.06
CA SER A 132 2.31 8.43 27.98
C SER A 132 2.89 9.10 26.73
N LYS A 133 4.01 8.57 26.25
CA LYS A 133 4.64 9.01 24.99
C LYS A 133 4.56 7.84 24.02
N ARG A 134 3.81 8.02 22.93
CA ARG A 134 3.73 7.04 21.83
C ARG A 134 4.39 7.65 20.60
N LYS A 135 5.38 6.97 20.07
CA LYS A 135 5.97 7.27 18.78
C LYS A 135 5.52 6.20 17.78
N ALA A 136 4.95 6.63 16.68
CA ALA A 136 4.65 5.78 15.55
C ALA A 136 5.46 6.27 14.35
N LYS A 137 6.27 5.40 13.76
CA LYS A 137 7.03 5.66 12.54
C LYS A 137 6.50 4.75 11.45
N THR A 138 6.03 5.36 10.37
CA THR A 138 5.56 4.64 9.19
C THR A 138 6.47 4.97 8.03
N GLU A 139 7.10 3.96 7.45
CA GLU A 139 7.92 4.08 6.26
C GLU A 139 7.30 3.25 5.14
N VAL A 140 7.17 3.86 3.97
CA VAL A 140 6.75 3.19 2.74
C VAL A 140 7.80 3.49 1.69
N ILE A 141 8.34 2.45 1.06
CA ILE A 141 9.27 2.57 -0.06
C ILE A 141 8.72 1.72 -1.20
N MET A 142 8.63 2.32 -2.38
CA MET A 142 8.22 1.65 -3.60
C MET A 142 9.43 1.43 -4.49
N LEU A 143 9.69 0.17 -4.81
CA LEU A 143 10.81 -0.29 -5.62
C LEU A 143 10.29 -0.92 -6.91
N LEU A 144 10.96 -0.67 -8.01
CA LEU A 144 10.68 -1.27 -9.31
C LEU A 144 11.94 -1.90 -9.88
N THR A 145 11.82 -3.14 -10.37
CA THR A 145 12.90 -3.88 -11.01
C THR A 145 12.39 -4.50 -12.31
N PRO A 146 12.71 -3.96 -13.49
CA PRO A 146 12.33 -4.55 -14.76
C PRO A 146 13.30 -5.67 -15.15
N HIS A 147 12.75 -6.72 -15.73
CA HIS A 147 13.54 -7.78 -16.38
C HIS A 147 13.06 -7.97 -17.81
N ILE A 148 13.97 -7.90 -18.76
CA ILE A 148 13.70 -8.26 -20.16
C ILE A 148 14.04 -9.73 -20.30
N THR A 149 13.06 -10.53 -20.75
CA THR A 149 13.22 -11.95 -21.05
C THR A 149 13.00 -12.18 -22.52
N GLU A 150 13.77 -13.09 -23.13
CA GLU A 150 13.55 -13.52 -24.51
C GLU A 150 12.36 -14.46 -24.61
N ALA A 151 11.78 -14.54 -25.80
CA ALA A 151 10.62 -15.43 -26.04
C ALA A 151 11.02 -16.90 -25.78
N GLY A 152 10.34 -17.52 -24.81
CA GLY A 152 10.61 -18.92 -24.42
C GLY A 152 11.41 -19.08 -23.14
N GLU A 153 12.00 -18.04 -22.57
CA GLU A 153 12.60 -18.08 -21.24
C GLU A 153 11.56 -17.85 -20.15
N SER A 154 11.54 -18.73 -19.15
CA SER A 154 10.75 -18.50 -17.94
C SER A 154 11.43 -17.43 -17.09
N PRO A 155 10.72 -16.39 -16.61
CA PRO A 155 11.30 -15.37 -15.76
C PRO A 155 11.96 -15.98 -14.53
N THR A 156 13.18 -15.55 -14.24
CA THR A 156 14.01 -16.03 -13.12
C THR A 156 13.30 -15.93 -11.76
N ILE A 157 12.41 -14.97 -11.61
CA ILE A 157 11.60 -14.73 -10.39
C ILE A 157 10.74 -15.95 -10.01
N TYR A 158 10.34 -16.76 -10.99
CA TYR A 158 9.54 -17.96 -10.75
C TYR A 158 10.39 -19.24 -10.58
N LYS A 159 11.60 -19.28 -11.12
CA LYS A 159 12.47 -20.47 -11.00
C LYS A 159 12.84 -20.77 -9.54
N ASP A 160 13.14 -19.76 -8.75
CA ASP A 160 13.55 -19.94 -7.35
C ASP A 160 12.39 -20.30 -6.40
N ARG A 161 11.16 -19.99 -6.78
CA ARG A 161 9.96 -20.31 -5.97
C ARG A 161 9.34 -21.66 -6.30
N VAL A 162 9.49 -22.12 -7.54
CA VAL A 162 8.95 -23.44 -7.98
C VAL A 162 9.85 -24.59 -7.59
N SER A 163 11.15 -24.33 -7.31
CA SER A 163 12.11 -25.33 -6.83
C SER A 163 12.07 -25.61 -5.32
N SER A 164 11.28 -24.87 -4.55
CA SER A 164 11.05 -25.20 -3.14
C SER A 164 10.09 -26.39 -3.05
N PRO A 165 10.50 -27.53 -2.47
CA PRO A 165 9.61 -28.67 -2.29
C PRO A 165 8.47 -28.24 -1.36
N LEU A 166 7.24 -28.40 -1.83
CA LEU A 166 6.06 -28.27 -1.00
C LEU A 166 6.24 -29.23 0.19
N ILE A 167 6.45 -28.69 1.36
CA ILE A 167 6.44 -29.45 2.61
C ILE A 167 5.02 -30.01 2.75
N ARG A 168 4.94 -31.34 2.75
CA ARG A 168 3.72 -32.12 3.02
C ARG A 168 3.26 -31.91 4.46
#